data_d6336c879f362e3c10b3f5304c690cbf
#
_entry.id   d6336c879f362e3c10b3f5304c690cbf
#
_cell.length_a   1.000
_cell.length_b   1.000
_cell.length_c   1.000
_cell.angle_alpha   90.00
_cell.angle_beta   90.00
_cell.angle_gamma   90.00
#
_symmetry.space_group_name_H-M   'P 1'
#
loop_
_entity.id
_entity.type
_entity.pdbx_description
1 polymer ?
#
loop_
_entity_poly.entity_id
_entity_poly.type
_entity_poly.pdbx_seq_one_letter_code
_entity_poly.pdbx_strand_id
1 'polypeptide(L)'
;MSTEAAEMPFLEHLEELRRRIIWALLALAICAVLGFFVVTELDVIGILERPFQSVMPGQNLLFTSPTTPVVVTFKLAFVVGFIMALPIIAFQAWSFFSPALYEHEKRLVIPAIGVGFLLFLAGIAMAYFFVLPLGLNFLLGFQAES
;
A
#
# COMPACT_ATOMS: atom_id res chain seq x y z
N MET A 1 34.78 27.61 13.15
CA MET A 1 33.88 28.30 12.19
C MET A 1 33.46 27.42 11.02
N SER A 2 34.31 26.53 10.51
CA SER A 2 33.96 25.66 9.39
C SER A 2 32.95 24.53 9.75
N THR A 3 32.91 24.10 11.01
CA THR A 3 32.00 23.06 11.48
C THR A 3 30.59 23.56 11.67
N GLU A 4 30.39 24.80 12.12
CA GLU A 4 29.06 25.39 12.30
C GLU A 4 28.35 25.60 10.94
N ALA A 5 29.10 26.06 9.93
CA ALA A 5 28.57 26.26 8.58
C ALA A 5 28.17 24.94 7.90
N ALA A 6 28.82 23.84 8.22
CA ALA A 6 28.49 22.51 7.71
C ALA A 6 27.32 21.86 8.50
N GLU A 7 27.13 22.22 9.77
CA GLU A 7 26.02 21.70 10.59
C GLU A 7 24.66 22.32 10.21
N MET A 8 24.61 23.61 9.83
CA MET A 8 23.37 24.29 9.44
C MET A 8 22.66 23.62 8.25
N PRO A 9 23.33 23.29 7.13
CA PRO A 9 22.66 22.60 6.03
C PRO A 9 22.14 21.20 6.42
N PHE A 10 22.84 20.50 7.29
CA PHE A 10 22.43 19.21 7.80
C PHE A 10 21.16 19.31 8.65
N LEU A 11 21.11 20.28 9.59
CA LEU A 11 19.95 20.53 10.43
C LEU A 11 18.73 20.97 9.62
N GLU A 12 18.92 21.83 8.61
CA GLU A 12 17.86 22.25 7.68
C GLU A 12 17.31 21.05 6.90
N HIS A 13 18.17 20.13 6.49
CA HIS A 13 17.77 18.92 5.78
C HIS A 13 16.96 17.98 6.67
N LEU A 14 17.35 17.83 7.93
CA LEU A 14 16.61 17.06 8.94
C LEU A 14 15.23 17.67 9.22
N GLU A 15 15.14 18.99 9.28
CA GLU A 15 13.85 19.68 9.46
C GLU A 15 12.96 19.51 8.25
N GLU A 16 13.51 19.53 7.04
CA GLU A 16 12.79 19.21 5.82
C GLU A 16 12.25 17.78 5.85
N LEU A 17 13.09 16.80 6.27
CA LEU A 17 12.67 15.41 6.43
C LEU A 17 11.50 15.29 7.40
N ARG A 18 11.59 15.94 8.56
CA ARG A 18 10.51 15.96 9.55
C ARG A 18 9.21 16.49 8.95
N ARG A 19 9.26 17.60 8.26
CA ARG A 19 8.10 18.21 7.62
C ARG A 19 7.48 17.28 6.58
N ARG A 20 8.30 16.64 5.74
CA ARG A 20 7.83 15.71 4.71
C ARG A 20 7.24 14.43 5.29
N ILE A 21 7.80 13.91 6.37
CA ILE A 21 7.24 12.76 7.09
C ILE A 21 5.85 13.11 7.65
N ILE A 22 5.70 14.29 8.25
CA ILE A 22 4.40 14.75 8.77
C ILE A 22 3.37 14.85 7.65
N TRP A 23 3.73 15.42 6.50
CA TRP A 23 2.84 15.50 5.33
C TRP A 23 2.48 14.12 4.79
N ALA A 24 3.45 13.21 4.73
CA ALA A 24 3.21 11.82 4.29
C ALA A 24 2.26 11.09 5.26
N LEU A 25 2.44 11.26 6.56
CA LEU A 25 1.56 10.68 7.57
C LEU A 25 0.15 11.26 7.51
N LEU A 26 0.01 12.57 7.31
CA LEU A 26 -1.30 13.20 7.12
C LEU A 26 -1.99 12.67 5.87
N ALA A 27 -1.25 12.55 4.76
CA ALA A 27 -1.79 11.98 3.52
C ALA A 27 -2.22 10.54 3.74
N LEU A 28 -1.43 9.73 4.45
CA LEU A 28 -1.78 8.36 4.79
C LEU A 28 -3.05 8.29 5.65
N ALA A 29 -3.17 9.16 6.66
CA ALA A 29 -4.35 9.21 7.52
C ALA A 29 -5.61 9.56 6.72
N ILE A 30 -5.53 10.58 5.87
CA ILE A 30 -6.64 10.99 5.01
C ILE A 30 -7.01 9.86 4.04
N CYS A 31 -6.01 9.25 3.40
CA CYS A 31 -6.22 8.14 2.48
C CYS A 31 -6.77 6.89 3.19
N ALA A 32 -6.42 6.65 4.45
CA ALA A 32 -6.98 5.56 5.22
C ALA A 32 -8.48 5.77 5.48
N VAL A 33 -8.88 7.00 5.79
CA VAL A 33 -10.32 7.35 5.93
C VAL A 33 -11.04 7.18 4.60
N LEU A 34 -10.47 7.68 3.51
CA LEU A 34 -11.03 7.49 2.17
C LEU A 34 -11.08 6.01 1.79
N GLY A 35 -10.04 5.25 2.15
CA GLY A 35 -10.00 3.80 1.95
C GLY A 35 -11.14 3.08 2.67
N PHE A 36 -11.50 3.53 3.87
CA PHE A 36 -12.65 3.00 4.58
C PHE A 36 -13.94 3.19 3.78
N PHE A 37 -14.16 4.39 3.25
CA PHE A 37 -15.33 4.65 2.39
C PHE A 37 -15.29 3.82 1.11
N VAL A 38 -14.12 3.70 0.48
CA VAL A 38 -13.94 2.87 -0.73
C VAL A 38 -14.29 1.41 -0.45
N VAL A 39 -13.81 0.86 0.67
CA VAL A 39 -14.08 -0.54 1.04
C VAL A 39 -15.57 -0.77 1.28
N THR A 40 -16.26 0.17 1.93
CA THR A 40 -17.69 0.03 2.24
C THR A 40 -18.59 0.29 1.04
N GLU A 41 -18.26 1.28 0.20
CA GLU A 41 -19.10 1.66 -0.96
C GLU A 41 -18.90 0.74 -2.16
N LEU A 42 -17.68 0.30 -2.43
CA LEU A 42 -17.37 -0.54 -3.59
C LEU A 42 -17.42 -2.04 -3.29
N ASP A 43 -17.82 -2.42 -2.08
CA ASP A 43 -17.89 -3.83 -1.65
C ASP A 43 -16.59 -4.59 -1.96
N VAL A 44 -15.47 -4.03 -1.52
CA VAL A 44 -14.14 -4.63 -1.73
C VAL A 44 -14.07 -6.03 -1.11
N ILE A 45 -14.79 -6.26 -0.01
CA ILE A 45 -14.90 -7.58 0.61
C ILE A 45 -15.52 -8.56 -0.38
N GLY A 46 -16.61 -8.18 -1.04
CA GLY A 46 -17.24 -9.01 -2.08
C GLY A 46 -16.30 -9.30 -3.25
N ILE A 47 -15.49 -8.31 -3.66
CA ILE A 47 -14.48 -8.52 -4.71
C ILE A 47 -13.44 -9.56 -4.26
N LEU A 48 -13.01 -9.51 -3.00
CA LEU A 48 -12.07 -10.48 -2.45
C LEU A 48 -12.68 -11.86 -2.26
N GLU A 49 -13.98 -11.95 -2.07
CA GLU A 49 -14.69 -13.24 -1.97
C GLU A 49 -14.82 -13.96 -3.31
N ARG A 50 -14.78 -13.26 -4.44
CA ARG A 50 -14.94 -13.86 -5.77
C ARG A 50 -13.99 -15.02 -6.06
N PRO A 51 -12.66 -14.92 -5.78
CA PRO A 51 -11.77 -16.06 -5.95
C PRO A 51 -12.14 -17.24 -5.05
N PHE A 52 -12.63 -16.97 -3.85
CA PHE A 52 -13.08 -18.00 -2.91
C PHE A 52 -14.31 -18.73 -3.44
N GLN A 53 -15.30 -17.98 -3.98
CA GLN A 53 -16.50 -18.57 -4.57
C GLN A 53 -16.20 -19.42 -5.81
N SER A 54 -15.14 -19.10 -6.55
CA SER A 54 -14.73 -19.92 -7.71
C SER A 54 -14.19 -21.29 -7.29
N VAL A 55 -13.63 -21.37 -6.09
CA VAL A 55 -13.06 -22.61 -5.54
C VAL A 55 -14.10 -23.40 -4.75
N MET A 56 -15.00 -22.71 -4.04
CA MET A 56 -16.07 -23.31 -3.25
C MET A 56 -17.42 -22.68 -3.58
N PRO A 57 -18.05 -23.09 -4.69
CA PRO A 57 -19.32 -22.53 -5.11
C PRO A 57 -20.42 -22.78 -4.07
N GLY A 58 -21.16 -21.73 -3.73
CA GLY A 58 -22.29 -21.83 -2.80
C GLY A 58 -21.93 -21.72 -1.32
N GLN A 59 -20.67 -21.51 -0.98
CA GLN A 59 -20.26 -21.21 0.39
C GLN A 59 -19.86 -19.75 0.52
N ASN A 60 -20.44 -19.05 1.48
CA ASN A 60 -20.06 -17.70 1.84
C ASN A 60 -18.98 -17.74 2.92
N LEU A 61 -18.17 -16.70 3.01
CA LEU A 61 -17.24 -16.56 4.11
C LEU A 61 -18.03 -16.53 5.43
N LEU A 62 -17.83 -17.54 6.25
CA LEU A 62 -18.42 -17.62 7.58
C LEU A 62 -17.49 -16.94 8.58
N PHE A 63 -17.97 -15.88 9.17
CA PHE A 63 -17.26 -15.21 10.25
C PHE A 63 -17.61 -15.92 11.57
N THR A 64 -16.59 -16.45 12.22
CA THR A 64 -16.75 -17.16 13.50
C THR A 64 -17.06 -16.23 14.67
N SER A 65 -16.92 -14.92 14.48
CA SER A 65 -17.13 -13.91 15.52
C SER A 65 -17.70 -12.65 14.91
N PRO A 66 -18.63 -11.93 15.59
CA PRO A 66 -19.15 -10.65 15.12
C PRO A 66 -18.08 -9.56 14.96
N THR A 67 -16.95 -9.67 15.67
CA THR A 67 -15.85 -8.74 15.59
C THR A 67 -14.98 -8.94 14.34
N THR A 68 -14.97 -10.14 13.75
CA THR A 68 -14.14 -10.47 12.60
C THR A 68 -14.42 -9.59 11.38
N PRO A 69 -15.67 -9.36 10.94
CA PRO A 69 -15.94 -8.48 9.81
C PRO A 69 -15.44 -7.06 10.03
N VAL A 70 -15.57 -6.53 11.25
CA VAL A 70 -15.11 -5.18 11.59
C VAL A 70 -13.61 -5.08 11.46
N VAL A 71 -12.87 -6.04 12.03
CA VAL A 71 -11.41 -6.08 11.95
C VAL A 71 -10.93 -6.19 10.50
N VAL A 72 -11.58 -7.06 9.71
CA VAL A 72 -11.25 -7.21 8.28
C VAL A 72 -11.49 -5.92 7.52
N THR A 73 -12.63 -5.24 7.76
CA THR A 73 -12.93 -3.97 7.12
C THR A 73 -11.87 -2.91 7.43
N PHE A 74 -11.45 -2.79 8.70
CA PHE A 74 -10.40 -1.85 9.07
C PHE A 74 -9.06 -2.19 8.42
N LYS A 75 -8.68 -3.46 8.39
CA LYS A 75 -7.45 -3.89 7.72
C LYS A 75 -7.46 -3.57 6.23
N LEU A 76 -8.56 -3.86 5.55
CA LEU A 76 -8.73 -3.55 4.13
C LEU A 76 -8.73 -2.05 3.88
N ALA A 77 -9.42 -1.29 4.72
CA ALA A 77 -9.44 0.18 4.63
C ALA A 77 -8.03 0.76 4.73
N PHE A 78 -7.22 0.23 5.65
CA PHE A 78 -5.84 0.65 5.81
C PHE A 78 -4.99 0.29 4.58
N VAL A 79 -5.13 -0.94 4.07
CA VAL A 79 -4.39 -1.40 2.89
C VAL A 79 -4.77 -0.57 1.65
N VAL A 80 -6.06 -0.37 1.40
CA VAL A 80 -6.55 0.44 0.27
C VAL A 80 -6.08 1.89 0.42
N GLY A 81 -6.20 2.45 1.63
CA GLY A 81 -5.72 3.79 1.92
C GLY A 81 -4.21 3.94 1.71
N PHE A 82 -3.43 2.95 2.11
CA PHE A 82 -1.99 2.91 1.89
C PHE A 82 -1.66 2.91 0.39
N ILE A 83 -2.33 2.08 -0.39
CA ILE A 83 -2.14 2.02 -1.85
C ILE A 83 -2.47 3.39 -2.48
N MET A 84 -3.57 4.03 -2.04
CA MET A 84 -3.94 5.36 -2.52
C MET A 84 -2.93 6.43 -2.11
N ALA A 85 -2.30 6.29 -0.94
CA ALA A 85 -1.30 7.23 -0.45
C ALA A 85 0.08 7.03 -1.10
N LEU A 86 0.36 5.87 -1.69
CA LEU A 86 1.67 5.57 -2.28
C LEU A 86 2.18 6.63 -3.25
N PRO A 87 1.38 7.13 -4.23
CA PRO A 87 1.85 8.19 -5.12
C PRO A 87 2.28 9.45 -4.36
N ILE A 88 1.54 9.83 -3.32
CA ILE A 88 1.82 11.00 -2.51
C ILE A 88 3.09 10.78 -1.69
N ILE A 89 3.23 9.62 -1.06
CA ILE A 89 4.41 9.24 -0.29
C ILE A 89 5.65 9.20 -1.20
N ALA A 90 5.52 8.61 -2.39
CA ALA A 90 6.60 8.55 -3.37
C ALA A 90 7.02 9.96 -3.82
N PHE A 91 6.05 10.85 -4.04
CA PHE A 91 6.33 12.25 -4.38
C PHE A 91 7.06 12.97 -3.24
N GLN A 92 6.65 12.77 -1.99
CA GLN A 92 7.33 13.37 -0.84
C GLN A 92 8.76 12.84 -0.69
N ALA A 93 8.96 11.54 -0.86
CA ALA A 93 10.29 10.93 -0.83
C ALA A 93 11.17 11.48 -1.97
N TRP A 94 10.63 11.56 -3.17
CA TRP A 94 11.33 12.14 -4.33
C TRP A 94 11.73 13.58 -4.08
N SER A 95 10.82 14.41 -3.57
CA SER A 95 11.10 15.81 -3.28
C SER A 95 12.18 15.99 -2.20
N PHE A 96 12.30 15.04 -1.29
CA PHE A 96 13.36 15.02 -0.28
C PHE A 96 14.73 14.69 -0.89
N PHE A 97 14.77 13.68 -1.76
CA PHE A 97 16.02 13.23 -2.37
C PHE A 97 16.45 14.07 -3.56
N SER A 98 15.53 14.74 -4.24
CA SER A 98 15.78 15.50 -5.46
C SER A 98 16.89 16.54 -5.35
N PRO A 99 17.01 17.35 -4.27
CA PRO A 99 18.10 18.32 -4.17
C PRO A 99 19.49 17.70 -4.04
N ALA A 100 19.60 16.45 -3.57
CA ALA A 100 20.86 15.75 -3.42
C ALA A 100 21.35 15.09 -4.72
N LEU A 101 20.49 15.02 -5.75
CA LEU A 101 20.79 14.33 -7.02
C LEU A 101 21.15 15.32 -8.11
N TYR A 102 22.09 14.92 -8.97
CA TYR A 102 22.40 15.66 -10.21
C TYR A 102 21.27 15.47 -11.23
N GLU A 103 21.19 16.37 -12.22
CA GLU A 103 20.13 16.32 -13.23
C GLU A 103 20.10 15.01 -14.03
N HIS A 104 21.26 14.43 -14.35
CA HIS A 104 21.33 13.16 -15.06
C HIS A 104 20.83 11.99 -14.20
N GLU A 105 21.00 12.06 -12.88
CA GLU A 105 20.50 11.07 -11.94
C GLU A 105 18.97 11.18 -11.81
N LYS A 106 18.42 12.40 -11.80
CA LYS A 106 16.97 12.65 -11.79
C LYS A 106 16.27 12.01 -12.97
N ARG A 107 16.89 12.07 -14.15
CA ARG A 107 16.33 11.48 -15.37
C ARG A 107 16.21 9.96 -15.29
N LEU A 108 17.07 9.30 -14.50
CA LEU A 108 17.03 7.85 -14.31
C LEU A 108 16.03 7.46 -13.22
N VAL A 109 15.92 8.26 -12.16
CA VAL A 109 15.10 7.92 -10.99
C VAL A 109 13.61 8.12 -11.26
N ILE A 110 13.21 9.17 -11.98
CA ILE A 110 11.80 9.44 -12.27
C ILE A 110 11.15 8.27 -13.04
N PRO A 111 11.72 7.78 -14.16
CA PRO A 111 11.20 6.59 -14.83
C PRO A 111 11.24 5.35 -13.97
N ALA A 112 12.29 5.19 -13.13
CA ALA A 112 12.43 4.04 -12.23
C ALA A 112 11.29 3.99 -11.20
N ILE A 113 10.90 5.13 -10.64
CA ILE A 113 9.75 5.23 -9.72
C ILE A 113 8.45 4.85 -10.44
N GLY A 114 8.25 5.34 -11.66
CA GLY A 114 7.08 5.01 -12.47
C GLY A 114 6.99 3.52 -12.78
N VAL A 115 8.10 2.91 -13.22
CA VAL A 115 8.18 1.47 -13.49
C VAL A 115 7.95 0.67 -12.21
N GLY A 116 8.56 1.08 -11.09
CA GLY A 116 8.37 0.44 -9.79
C GLY A 116 6.93 0.46 -9.34
N PHE A 117 6.22 1.57 -9.52
CA PHE A 117 4.80 1.70 -9.20
C PHE A 117 3.95 0.78 -10.09
N LEU A 118 4.23 0.73 -11.40
CA LEU A 118 3.54 -0.17 -12.33
C LEU A 118 3.77 -1.64 -11.97
N LEU A 119 5.01 -2.01 -11.62
CA LEU A 119 5.34 -3.37 -11.17
C LEU A 119 4.62 -3.71 -9.86
N PHE A 120 4.48 -2.75 -8.95
CA PHE A 120 3.75 -2.92 -7.71
C PHE A 120 2.27 -3.23 -7.98
N LEU A 121 1.63 -2.46 -8.85
CA LEU A 121 0.24 -2.69 -9.25
C LEU A 121 0.09 -4.05 -9.96
N ALA A 122 1.03 -4.40 -10.83
CA ALA A 122 1.04 -5.70 -11.49
C ALA A 122 1.19 -6.85 -10.47
N GLY A 123 2.00 -6.66 -9.44
CA GLY A 123 2.15 -7.62 -8.33
C GLY A 123 0.84 -7.82 -7.56
N ILE A 124 0.12 -6.73 -7.26
CA ILE A 124 -1.19 -6.81 -6.62
C ILE A 124 -2.17 -7.59 -7.49
N ALA A 125 -2.23 -7.28 -8.79
CA ALA A 125 -3.11 -7.98 -9.73
C ALA A 125 -2.76 -9.46 -9.82
N MET A 126 -1.47 -9.80 -9.90
CA MET A 126 -1.01 -11.18 -9.93
C MET A 126 -1.37 -11.91 -8.64
N ALA A 127 -1.19 -11.28 -7.48
CA ALA A 127 -1.57 -11.85 -6.20
C ALA A 127 -3.07 -12.17 -6.14
N TYR A 128 -3.90 -11.25 -6.60
CA TYR A 128 -5.34 -11.42 -6.59
C TYR A 128 -5.81 -12.51 -7.56
N PHE A 129 -5.32 -12.51 -8.81
CA PHE A 129 -5.81 -13.41 -9.84
C PHE A 129 -5.18 -14.80 -9.84
N PHE A 130 -3.95 -14.93 -9.38
CA PHE A 130 -3.20 -16.20 -9.42
C PHE A 130 -2.90 -16.76 -8.04
N VAL A 131 -2.32 -15.97 -7.14
CA VAL A 131 -1.84 -16.46 -5.83
C VAL A 131 -3.00 -16.82 -4.92
N LEU A 132 -4.04 -15.99 -4.86
CA LEU A 132 -5.22 -16.26 -4.01
C LEU A 132 -5.93 -17.56 -4.43
N PRO A 133 -6.32 -17.76 -5.71
CA PRO A 133 -6.96 -19.02 -6.11
C PRO A 133 -6.07 -20.24 -5.90
N LEU A 134 -4.78 -20.16 -6.24
CA LEU A 134 -3.85 -21.27 -6.04
C LEU A 134 -3.66 -21.60 -4.57
N GLY A 135 -3.50 -20.58 -3.73
CA GLY A 135 -3.36 -20.74 -2.29
C GLY A 135 -4.60 -21.36 -1.66
N LEU A 136 -5.79 -20.90 -2.05
CA LEU A 136 -7.06 -21.44 -1.58
C LEU A 136 -7.23 -22.92 -2.00
N ASN A 137 -6.93 -23.24 -3.26
CA ASN A 137 -6.98 -24.63 -3.74
C ASN A 137 -6.02 -25.53 -2.97
N PHE A 138 -4.80 -25.04 -2.71
CA PHE A 138 -3.81 -25.78 -1.92
C PHE A 138 -4.28 -26.05 -0.50
N LEU A 139 -4.78 -25.03 0.19
CA LEU A 139 -5.26 -25.14 1.56
C LEU A 139 -6.45 -26.07 1.70
N LEU A 140 -7.41 -25.96 0.77
CA LEU A 140 -8.60 -26.82 0.75
C LEU A 140 -8.24 -28.25 0.42
N GLY A 141 -7.32 -28.49 -0.51
CA GLY A 141 -6.81 -29.81 -0.82
C GLY A 141 -6.13 -30.45 0.38
N PHE A 142 -5.34 -29.68 1.11
CA PHE A 142 -4.67 -30.15 2.33
C PHE A 142 -5.67 -30.55 3.43
N GLN A 143 -6.75 -29.77 3.61
CA GLN A 143 -7.79 -30.12 4.57
C GLN A 143 -8.62 -31.33 4.15
N ALA A 144 -8.82 -31.55 2.86
CA ALA A 144 -9.57 -32.70 2.35
C ALA A 144 -8.82 -34.01 2.53
N GLU A 145 -7.49 -33.99 2.57
CA GLU A 145 -6.66 -35.19 2.79
C GLU A 145 -6.46 -35.51 4.28
N SER A 146 -6.72 -34.58 5.16
CA SER A 146 -6.60 -34.80 6.62
C SER A 146 -7.96 -35.05 7.25
#